data_698db9fe31234c6b9bcc5064e8d6a5a6
#
_entry.id   698db9fe31234c6b9bcc5064e8d6a5a6
#
_cell.length_a   1.000
_cell.length_b   1.000
_cell.length_c   1.000
_cell.angle_alpha   90.00
_cell.angle_beta   90.00
_cell.angle_gamma   90.00
#
_symmetry.space_group_name_H-M   'P 1'
#
loop_
_entity.id
_entity.type
_entity.pdbx_description
1 polymer ?
#
loop_
_entity_poly.entity_id
_entity_poly.type
_entity_poly.pdbx_seq_one_letter_code
_entity_poly.pdbx_strand_id
1 'polypeptide(L)'
;MKRFLWLGFVLFLYLICTGCGDTFRPIIIPNPLVFPNPQAAHTVLSINDNGIFVAGSAMVIDVSGDTDVSTVNTGIAPVHAVQQTASQVLVVNQAITGYAPPPGGGCLITQTNPSQVLNVCPSITKLTYSNTVISSTATISLPASSAANFVATTESGQAYVSLPNYIPDPINNPTVVVPSVEVVNTTSNNLVTTIPVGNNPIAMAETPDTKKLYVANQGDSTISGFNTTGFSQRVISPANTSSPPIWLSARSDSQQVYVLEATTGTLAWLNTASTSGPDTLTETSISVPNATKMVYDPNLNRLYIPGGSQVAMVDVSQSAPSTIANFTITPIPPSSRSASDPCSATASTTLNTVDVAALPDGTRAYVGSYYEDASDNICPQVTVIDVTSNSIETPAIAVPGFAAYDAFCSPAQSTRAPRFRIMMAAGGDSTRVYLSSCDGGMVNIIDTSSETYGLNLQAPVSSRTVVGNAGQNPPQNPVFLLAGP
;
A
#
# COMPACT_ATOMS: atom_id res chain seq x y z
N MET A 1 -24.68 -55.41 28.99
CA MET A 1 -23.79 -54.33 29.46
C MET A 1 -22.61 -54.05 28.50
N LYS A 2 -21.84 -55.01 27.99
CA LYS A 2 -20.66 -54.71 27.13
C LYS A 2 -20.98 -53.98 25.79
N ARG A 3 -22.15 -54.19 25.20
CA ARG A 3 -22.52 -53.50 23.92
C ARG A 3 -22.92 -52.04 24.09
N PHE A 4 -23.43 -51.64 25.25
CA PHE A 4 -23.76 -50.23 25.55
C PHE A 4 -22.50 -49.40 25.86
N LEU A 5 -21.47 -50.00 26.48
CA LEU A 5 -20.21 -49.32 26.73
C LEU A 5 -19.47 -48.99 25.43
N TRP A 6 -19.56 -49.88 24.44
CA TRP A 6 -18.90 -49.68 23.14
C TRP A 6 -19.56 -48.57 22.31
N LEU A 7 -20.89 -48.48 22.35
CA LEU A 7 -21.62 -47.38 21.69
C LEU A 7 -21.32 -46.03 22.34
N GLY A 8 -21.23 -45.96 23.65
CA GLY A 8 -20.84 -44.74 24.36
C GLY A 8 -19.42 -44.29 24.08
N PHE A 9 -18.49 -45.23 23.92
CA PHE A 9 -17.09 -44.93 23.59
C PHE A 9 -16.93 -44.43 22.14
N VAL A 10 -17.64 -45.01 21.19
CA VAL A 10 -17.65 -44.54 19.78
C VAL A 10 -18.31 -43.18 19.66
N LEU A 11 -19.41 -42.91 20.39
CA LEU A 11 -20.08 -41.62 20.42
C LEU A 11 -19.17 -40.54 21.05
N PHE A 12 -18.44 -40.89 22.11
CA PHE A 12 -17.48 -40.01 22.76
C PHE A 12 -16.27 -39.68 21.86
N LEU A 13 -15.76 -40.69 21.11
CA LEU A 13 -14.74 -40.46 20.11
C LEU A 13 -15.22 -39.56 18.96
N TYR A 14 -16.48 -39.70 18.53
CA TYR A 14 -17.07 -38.86 17.49
C TYR A 14 -17.22 -37.39 17.94
N LEU A 15 -17.60 -37.17 19.20
CA LEU A 15 -17.70 -35.83 19.80
C LEU A 15 -16.36 -35.15 20.01
N ILE A 16 -15.27 -35.91 20.18
CA ILE A 16 -13.90 -35.36 20.29
C ILE A 16 -13.35 -34.98 18.90
N CYS A 17 -13.77 -35.68 17.84
CA CYS A 17 -13.31 -35.38 16.48
C CYS A 17 -14.07 -34.23 15.80
N THR A 18 -15.21 -33.78 16.31
CA THR A 18 -15.97 -32.66 15.75
C THR A 18 -15.57 -31.30 16.36
N GLY A 19 -14.64 -31.28 17.30
CA GLY A 19 -14.20 -30.07 18.01
C GLY A 19 -12.88 -29.48 17.56
N CYS A 20 -12.18 -30.08 16.60
CA CYS A 20 -11.02 -29.44 15.96
C CYS A 20 -11.50 -28.65 14.73
N GLY A 21 -12.09 -27.50 14.98
CA GLY A 21 -12.21 -26.49 13.96
C GLY A 21 -10.79 -26.13 13.45
N ASP A 22 -10.70 -25.83 12.18
CA ASP A 22 -9.54 -25.48 11.35
C ASP A 22 -8.53 -24.50 12.00
N THR A 23 -7.89 -24.88 13.09
CA THR A 23 -6.88 -24.04 13.75
C THR A 23 -5.45 -24.32 13.25
N PHE A 24 -5.27 -25.30 12.38
CA PHE A 24 -3.96 -25.59 11.81
C PHE A 24 -3.95 -25.26 10.32
N ARG A 25 -3.79 -23.96 10.00
CA ARG A 25 -3.46 -23.56 8.64
C ARG A 25 -1.96 -23.77 8.47
N PRO A 26 -1.51 -24.56 7.47
CA PRO A 26 -0.09 -24.69 7.22
C PRO A 26 0.47 -23.33 6.86
N ILE A 27 1.50 -22.89 7.57
CA ILE A 27 2.28 -21.71 7.15
C ILE A 27 2.94 -22.12 5.83
N ILE A 28 2.44 -21.57 4.74
CA ILE A 28 3.09 -21.71 3.44
C ILE A 28 4.30 -20.78 3.53
N ILE A 29 5.48 -21.37 3.69
CA ILE A 29 6.73 -20.63 3.54
C ILE A 29 6.79 -20.19 2.09
N PRO A 30 6.68 -18.89 1.81
CA PRO A 30 6.70 -18.40 0.43
C PRO A 30 8.00 -18.80 -0.27
N ASN A 31 7.91 -18.94 -1.58
CA ASN A 31 9.06 -19.29 -2.42
C ASN A 31 10.25 -18.34 -2.12
N PRO A 32 11.44 -18.85 -1.79
CA PRO A 32 12.61 -18.03 -1.46
C PRO A 32 13.09 -17.09 -2.58
N LEU A 33 12.48 -17.18 -3.77
CA LEU A 33 12.73 -16.25 -4.88
C LEU A 33 11.79 -15.02 -4.87
N VAL A 34 10.84 -14.96 -3.94
CA VAL A 34 9.97 -13.79 -3.78
C VAL A 34 10.65 -12.80 -2.87
N PHE A 35 10.87 -11.64 -3.39
CA PHE A 35 11.55 -10.56 -2.70
C PHE A 35 10.56 -9.44 -2.31
N PRO A 36 10.65 -8.85 -1.11
CA PRO A 36 11.55 -9.17 0.01
C PRO A 36 11.25 -10.55 0.61
N ASN A 37 12.31 -11.22 1.11
CA ASN A 37 12.23 -12.59 1.63
C ASN A 37 11.13 -12.69 2.70
N PRO A 38 10.07 -13.47 2.46
CA PRO A 38 8.94 -13.51 3.38
C PRO A 38 9.27 -14.41 4.57
N GLN A 39 9.92 -13.86 5.54
CA GLN A 39 9.74 -14.34 6.92
C GLN A 39 8.29 -14.12 7.29
N ALA A 40 7.67 -15.06 7.97
CA ALA A 40 6.32 -14.85 8.49
C ALA A 40 6.30 -13.52 9.24
N ALA A 41 5.58 -12.55 8.73
CA ALA A 41 5.56 -11.22 9.31
C ALA A 41 4.86 -11.30 10.66
N HIS A 42 5.61 -11.09 11.73
CA HIS A 42 5.07 -11.00 13.10
C HIS A 42 4.57 -9.60 13.43
N THR A 43 4.78 -8.66 12.52
CA THR A 43 4.41 -7.27 12.72
C THR A 43 3.72 -6.70 11.48
N VAL A 44 2.90 -5.68 11.71
CA VAL A 44 2.37 -4.80 10.66
C VAL A 44 2.79 -3.38 10.99
N LEU A 45 3.24 -2.65 9.98
CA LEU A 45 3.66 -1.28 10.11
C LEU A 45 2.60 -0.35 9.55
N SER A 46 2.12 0.58 10.39
CA SER A 46 1.28 1.69 9.98
C SER A 46 2.11 2.96 9.83
N ILE A 47 2.11 3.55 8.67
CA ILE A 47 2.72 4.85 8.40
C ILE A 47 1.64 5.91 8.53
N ASN A 48 1.88 6.87 9.43
CA ASN A 48 0.87 7.85 9.81
C ASN A 48 1.34 9.27 9.45
N ASP A 49 0.49 10.01 8.75
CA ASP A 49 0.71 11.42 8.43
C ASP A 49 0.22 12.32 9.58
N ASN A 50 1.01 13.30 9.93
CA ASN A 50 0.72 14.29 10.98
C ASN A 50 0.49 15.70 10.39
N GLY A 51 0.19 15.77 9.09
CA GLY A 51 0.02 17.03 8.36
C GLY A 51 1.31 17.57 7.76
N ILE A 52 1.22 18.76 7.19
CA ILE A 52 2.27 19.32 6.33
C ILE A 52 3.43 19.99 7.08
N PHE A 53 3.31 20.20 8.38
CA PHE A 53 4.29 20.97 9.16
C PHE A 53 5.00 20.14 10.23
N VAL A 54 4.57 18.93 10.48
CA VAL A 54 5.06 18.10 11.58
C VAL A 54 5.44 16.73 11.04
N ALA A 55 6.46 16.13 11.63
CA ALA A 55 6.84 14.77 11.32
C ALA A 55 5.67 13.80 11.54
N GLY A 56 5.50 12.88 10.62
CA GLY A 56 4.63 11.74 10.78
C GLY A 56 5.24 10.68 11.68
N SER A 57 4.62 9.53 11.76
CA SER A 57 5.12 8.41 12.55
C SER A 57 5.00 7.07 11.80
N ALA A 58 5.77 6.12 12.26
CA ALA A 58 5.63 4.71 11.94
C ALA A 58 5.28 3.97 13.23
N MET A 59 4.15 3.28 13.25
CA MET A 59 3.61 2.51 14.38
C MET A 59 3.71 1.03 14.06
N VAL A 60 4.35 0.27 14.93
CA VAL A 60 4.49 -1.19 14.80
C VAL A 60 3.40 -1.88 15.59
N ILE A 61 2.65 -2.73 14.93
CA ILE A 61 1.61 -3.57 15.52
C ILE A 61 2.14 -5.00 15.59
N ASP A 62 2.14 -5.58 16.78
CA ASP A 62 2.43 -7.00 17.00
C ASP A 62 1.19 -7.82 16.64
N VAL A 63 1.35 -8.71 15.65
CA VAL A 63 0.27 -9.59 15.18
C VAL A 63 -0.16 -10.60 16.24
N SER A 64 0.74 -11.00 17.13
CA SER A 64 0.43 -12.01 18.17
C SER A 64 -0.46 -11.48 19.29
N GLY A 65 -0.37 -10.18 19.58
CA GLY A 65 -1.08 -9.52 20.67
C GLY A 65 -2.08 -8.46 20.23
N ASP A 66 -2.16 -8.16 18.94
CA ASP A 66 -2.97 -7.09 18.39
C ASP A 66 -2.75 -5.75 19.15
N THR A 67 -1.49 -5.42 19.39
CA THR A 67 -1.10 -4.24 20.19
C THR A 67 -0.08 -3.37 19.47
N ASP A 68 -0.17 -2.06 19.68
CA ASP A 68 0.91 -1.13 19.33
C ASP A 68 2.08 -1.35 20.30
N VAL A 69 3.22 -1.75 19.77
CA VAL A 69 4.40 -2.09 20.57
C VAL A 69 5.52 -1.07 20.45
N SER A 70 5.55 -0.27 19.41
CA SER A 70 6.60 0.72 19.18
C SER A 70 6.18 1.76 18.16
N THR A 71 6.54 3.01 18.42
CA THR A 71 6.32 4.13 17.51
C THR A 71 7.60 4.95 17.34
N VAL A 72 7.90 5.35 16.11
CA VAL A 72 9.04 6.22 15.78
C VAL A 72 8.61 7.33 14.82
N ASN A 73 9.26 8.48 14.88
CA ASN A 73 8.99 9.56 13.93
C ASN A 73 9.55 9.23 12.54
N THR A 74 8.78 9.59 11.52
CA THR A 74 9.21 9.66 10.11
C THR A 74 9.57 11.11 9.75
N GLY A 75 9.73 11.41 8.46
CA GLY A 75 9.78 12.80 8.00
C GLY A 75 8.39 13.42 7.90
N ILE A 76 8.34 14.64 7.32
CA ILE A 76 7.08 15.39 7.13
C ILE A 76 6.33 14.84 5.92
N ALA A 77 5.03 14.66 6.07
CA ALA A 77 4.12 14.16 5.04
C ALA A 77 4.58 12.82 4.43
N PRO A 78 4.68 11.74 5.22
CA PRO A 78 4.96 10.42 4.68
C PRO A 78 3.83 9.97 3.74
N VAL A 79 4.17 9.31 2.64
CA VAL A 79 3.20 8.96 1.59
C VAL A 79 3.30 7.52 1.10
N HIS A 80 4.47 6.92 1.14
CA HIS A 80 4.70 5.56 0.67
C HIS A 80 5.82 4.90 1.46
N ALA A 81 5.72 3.59 1.62
CA ALA A 81 6.76 2.81 2.27
C ALA A 81 6.99 1.49 1.52
N VAL A 82 8.20 0.98 1.61
CA VAL A 82 8.56 -0.31 1.04
C VAL A 82 9.51 -1.04 1.98
N GLN A 83 9.33 -2.34 2.11
CA GLN A 83 10.27 -3.19 2.80
C GLN A 83 11.47 -3.44 1.89
N GLN A 84 12.68 -3.11 2.36
CA GLN A 84 13.92 -3.33 1.63
C GLN A 84 14.56 -4.66 2.00
N THR A 85 14.63 -4.96 3.29
CA THR A 85 15.12 -6.24 3.81
C THR A 85 14.22 -6.72 4.94
N ALA A 86 14.42 -7.93 5.43
CA ALA A 86 13.68 -8.46 6.58
C ALA A 86 13.74 -7.56 7.83
N SER A 87 14.72 -6.67 7.93
CA SER A 87 14.92 -5.78 9.09
C SER A 87 14.87 -4.29 8.74
N GLN A 88 14.51 -3.92 7.51
CA GLN A 88 14.58 -2.53 7.08
C GLN A 88 13.42 -2.12 6.19
N VAL A 89 12.85 -0.96 6.49
CA VAL A 89 11.81 -0.29 5.70
C VAL A 89 12.27 1.11 5.33
N LEU A 90 11.95 1.52 4.13
CA LEU A 90 12.15 2.88 3.63
C LEU A 90 10.79 3.58 3.53
N VAL A 91 10.69 4.77 4.13
CA VAL A 91 9.50 5.63 4.07
C VAL A 91 9.82 6.89 3.30
N VAL A 92 9.08 7.15 2.24
CA VAL A 92 9.17 8.42 1.50
C VAL A 92 8.33 9.47 2.18
N ASN A 93 8.94 10.62 2.42
CA ASN A 93 8.31 11.80 2.98
C ASN A 93 8.32 12.90 1.91
N GLN A 94 7.15 13.42 1.62
CA GLN A 94 6.94 14.42 0.60
C GLN A 94 7.48 15.80 0.99
N ALA A 95 7.62 16.05 2.29
CA ALA A 95 7.91 17.35 2.88
C ALA A 95 6.83 18.41 2.57
N ILE A 96 7.15 19.66 2.72
CA ILE A 96 6.21 20.77 2.52
C ILE A 96 6.11 21.10 1.05
N THR A 97 4.94 20.89 0.47
CA THR A 97 4.66 21.28 -0.92
C THR A 97 4.46 22.78 -1.04
N GLY A 98 5.00 23.38 -2.09
CA GLY A 98 4.84 24.81 -2.38
C GLY A 98 5.85 25.74 -1.72
N TYR A 99 6.79 25.21 -0.92
CA TYR A 99 7.93 25.97 -0.44
C TYR A 99 9.11 25.85 -1.39
N ALA A 100 9.58 26.96 -1.90
CA ALA A 100 10.86 27.00 -2.59
C ALA A 100 12.00 26.82 -1.57
N PRO A 101 13.03 26.01 -1.85
CA PRO A 101 14.20 25.96 -0.99
C PRO A 101 14.85 27.34 -0.90
N PRO A 102 15.46 27.70 0.25
CA PRO A 102 16.15 28.97 0.38
C PRO A 102 17.29 29.07 -0.63
N PRO A 103 17.65 30.30 -1.06
CA PRO A 103 18.82 30.53 -1.88
C PRO A 103 20.04 29.89 -1.25
N GLY A 104 20.72 29.01 -2.00
CA GLY A 104 21.87 28.24 -1.49
C GLY A 104 21.58 26.76 -1.22
N GLY A 105 20.36 26.28 -1.51
CA GLY A 105 20.05 24.84 -1.54
C GLY A 105 19.82 24.18 -0.17
N GLY A 106 19.63 24.96 0.90
CA GLY A 106 19.31 24.41 2.24
C GLY A 106 17.91 23.84 2.31
N CYS A 107 17.76 22.68 2.99
CA CYS A 107 16.49 22.02 3.19
C CYS A 107 15.73 22.47 4.45
N LEU A 108 16.38 23.23 5.32
CA LEU A 108 15.79 23.70 6.58
C LEU A 108 15.49 25.18 6.50
N ILE A 109 14.28 25.56 6.84
CA ILE A 109 13.87 26.95 7.01
C ILE A 109 13.33 27.16 8.43
N THR A 110 13.55 28.38 8.95
CA THR A 110 12.98 28.80 10.24
C THR A 110 11.75 29.65 9.98
N GLN A 111 10.60 29.24 10.52
CA GLN A 111 9.41 30.07 10.53
C GLN A 111 9.37 30.93 11.79
N THR A 112 8.90 32.15 11.65
CA THR A 112 8.91 33.14 12.74
C THR A 112 7.68 33.07 13.65
N ASN A 113 6.64 32.31 13.26
CA ASN A 113 5.42 32.26 14.06
C ASN A 113 4.62 30.96 13.90
N PRO A 114 4.72 29.97 14.77
CA PRO A 114 5.71 29.84 15.84
C PRO A 114 7.12 29.59 15.26
N SER A 115 8.16 29.91 16.01
CA SER A 115 9.53 29.68 15.58
C SER A 115 9.82 28.18 15.48
N GLN A 116 9.72 27.63 14.28
CA GLN A 116 9.94 26.23 13.96
C GLN A 116 10.96 26.09 12.84
N VAL A 117 11.77 25.07 12.94
CA VAL A 117 12.66 24.66 11.83
C VAL A 117 11.92 23.61 11.03
N LEU A 118 11.67 23.91 9.77
CA LEU A 118 10.92 23.03 8.87
C LEU A 118 11.86 22.44 7.81
N ASN A 119 11.69 21.14 7.55
CA ASN A 119 12.35 20.50 6.42
C ASN A 119 11.49 20.70 5.16
N VAL A 120 12.00 21.47 4.23
CA VAL A 120 11.33 21.79 2.96
C VAL A 120 11.77 20.88 1.82
N CYS A 121 12.69 19.95 2.07
CA CYS A 121 13.09 18.95 1.08
C CYS A 121 12.35 17.64 1.34
N PRO A 122 12.02 16.91 0.27
CA PRO A 122 11.59 15.53 0.41
C PRO A 122 12.73 14.68 0.98
N SER A 123 12.39 13.56 1.59
CA SER A 123 13.37 12.69 2.24
C SER A 123 12.93 11.23 2.25
N ILE A 124 13.88 10.34 2.48
CA ILE A 124 13.63 8.96 2.88
C ILE A 124 13.94 8.82 4.36
N THR A 125 13.01 8.33 5.15
CA THR A 125 13.30 7.83 6.49
C THR A 125 13.59 6.34 6.40
N LYS A 126 14.77 5.96 6.87
CA LYS A 126 15.22 4.58 6.97
C LYS A 126 14.88 4.04 8.34
N LEU A 127 14.00 3.07 8.40
CA LEU A 127 13.56 2.41 9.62
C LEU A 127 14.24 1.06 9.73
N THR A 128 14.70 0.72 10.92
CA THR A 128 15.31 -0.58 11.21
C THR A 128 14.55 -1.26 12.35
N TYR A 129 14.26 -2.53 12.17
CA TYR A 129 13.63 -3.37 13.17
C TYR A 129 14.67 -4.17 13.96
N SER A 130 14.40 -4.30 15.25
CA SER A 130 15.07 -5.27 16.12
C SER A 130 13.97 -5.92 16.97
N ASN A 131 13.54 -7.10 16.57
CA ASN A 131 12.33 -7.76 17.05
C ASN A 131 11.09 -6.85 16.78
N THR A 132 10.32 -6.51 17.80
CA THR A 132 9.17 -5.61 17.73
C THR A 132 9.56 -4.13 17.91
N VAL A 133 10.82 -3.83 18.18
CA VAL A 133 11.29 -2.44 18.37
C VAL A 133 11.73 -1.88 17.04
N ILE A 134 11.19 -0.72 16.69
CA ILE A 134 11.57 0.05 15.51
C ILE A 134 12.37 1.29 15.90
N SER A 135 13.34 1.65 15.07
CA SER A 135 14.12 2.89 15.21
C SER A 135 14.34 3.56 13.87
N SER A 136 14.35 4.88 13.86
CA SER A 136 14.82 5.63 12.70
C SER A 136 16.36 5.67 12.73
N THR A 137 16.99 5.04 11.74
CA THR A 137 18.45 4.93 11.69
C THR A 137 19.10 5.99 10.81
N ALA A 138 18.37 6.53 9.84
CA ALA A 138 18.84 7.62 9.00
C ALA A 138 17.68 8.36 8.34
N THR A 139 17.91 9.64 8.05
CA THR A 139 17.10 10.44 7.12
C THR A 139 17.98 10.85 5.94
N ILE A 140 17.59 10.45 4.74
CA ILE A 140 18.30 10.78 3.51
C ILE A 140 17.54 11.90 2.84
N SER A 141 18.13 13.09 2.79
CA SER A 141 17.51 14.21 2.08
C SER A 141 17.58 14.00 0.57
N LEU A 142 16.47 14.19 -0.10
CA LEU A 142 16.34 14.16 -1.54
C LEU A 142 16.55 15.57 -2.11
N PRO A 143 16.78 15.70 -3.43
CA PRO A 143 16.94 17.01 -4.05
C PRO A 143 15.77 17.92 -3.72
N ALA A 144 16.07 19.20 -3.49
CA ALA A 144 15.08 20.22 -3.20
C ALA A 144 14.18 20.47 -4.41
N SER A 145 13.13 19.71 -4.50
CA SER A 145 12.06 19.88 -5.47
C SER A 145 10.75 19.52 -4.80
N SER A 146 9.65 19.75 -5.45
CA SER A 146 8.36 19.32 -4.91
C SER A 146 8.28 17.79 -4.77
N ALA A 147 7.49 17.35 -3.89
CA ALA A 147 6.82 16.06 -3.73
C ALA A 147 7.52 14.81 -4.28
N ALA A 148 8.29 14.12 -3.45
CA ALA A 148 8.59 12.71 -3.67
C ALA A 148 7.34 11.85 -3.44
N ASN A 149 6.97 11.00 -4.42
CA ASN A 149 5.67 10.31 -4.36
C ASN A 149 5.79 8.82 -4.04
N PHE A 150 6.79 8.15 -4.55
CA PHE A 150 6.88 6.69 -4.52
C PHE A 150 8.32 6.23 -4.29
N VAL A 151 8.49 5.11 -3.62
CA VAL A 151 9.78 4.43 -3.51
C VAL A 151 9.64 2.99 -3.97
N ALA A 152 10.58 2.54 -4.79
CA ALA A 152 10.77 1.14 -5.13
C ALA A 152 12.17 0.70 -4.72
N THR A 153 12.32 -0.52 -4.30
CA THR A 153 13.62 -1.12 -3.96
C THR A 153 13.54 -2.64 -3.96
N THR A 154 14.70 -3.23 -4.16
CA THR A 154 14.97 -4.65 -3.92
C THR A 154 16.22 -4.76 -3.02
N GLU A 155 16.67 -5.98 -2.68
CA GLU A 155 17.88 -6.18 -1.81
C GLU A 155 19.20 -5.60 -2.35
N SER A 156 19.20 -4.99 -3.52
CA SER A 156 20.41 -4.49 -4.16
C SER A 156 21.19 -3.40 -3.39
N GLY A 157 20.64 -2.92 -2.27
CA GLY A 157 21.21 -1.77 -1.53
C GLY A 157 20.97 -0.43 -2.23
N GLN A 158 20.09 -0.41 -3.23
CA GLN A 158 19.62 0.78 -3.89
C GLN A 158 18.13 0.99 -3.65
N ALA A 159 17.69 2.23 -3.76
CA ALA A 159 16.28 2.60 -3.79
C ALA A 159 16.06 3.65 -4.88
N TYR A 160 14.86 3.67 -5.41
CA TYR A 160 14.46 4.57 -6.48
C TYR A 160 13.28 5.39 -5.98
N VAL A 161 13.36 6.71 -6.11
CA VAL A 161 12.31 7.63 -5.64
C VAL A 161 11.83 8.49 -6.80
N SER A 162 10.53 8.51 -7.02
CA SER A 162 9.94 9.38 -8.05
C SER A 162 9.86 10.83 -7.57
N LEU A 163 10.34 11.75 -8.42
CA LEU A 163 10.39 13.18 -8.21
C LEU A 163 9.64 13.89 -9.35
N PRO A 164 8.32 14.03 -9.29
CA PRO A 164 7.50 14.54 -10.40
C PRO A 164 7.80 15.98 -10.80
N ASN A 165 8.33 16.79 -9.88
CA ASN A 165 8.61 18.21 -10.13
C ASN A 165 10.08 18.56 -9.80
N TYR A 166 11.01 17.69 -10.15
CA TYR A 166 12.43 17.96 -9.92
C TYR A 166 12.93 19.17 -10.72
N ILE A 167 13.64 20.08 -10.06
CA ILE A 167 14.25 21.25 -10.66
C ILE A 167 15.78 21.11 -10.56
N PRO A 168 16.49 20.80 -11.67
CA PRO A 168 17.92 20.55 -11.65
C PRO A 168 18.76 21.75 -11.21
N ASP A 169 18.34 22.95 -11.58
CA ASP A 169 19.03 24.21 -11.25
C ASP A 169 18.02 25.21 -10.64
N PRO A 170 17.70 25.07 -9.35
CA PRO A 170 16.71 25.93 -8.71
C PRO A 170 17.18 27.38 -8.51
N ILE A 171 18.47 27.67 -8.67
CA ILE A 171 19.03 28.99 -8.49
C ILE A 171 18.96 29.81 -9.79
N ASN A 172 19.42 29.23 -10.91
CA ASN A 172 19.52 29.96 -12.19
C ASN A 172 18.29 29.70 -13.09
N ASN A 173 17.68 28.52 -12.98
CA ASN A 173 16.53 28.09 -13.80
C ASN A 173 15.40 27.51 -12.95
N PRO A 174 14.78 28.28 -12.04
CA PRO A 174 13.79 27.75 -11.07
C PRO A 174 12.47 27.28 -11.70
N THR A 175 12.24 27.56 -12.98
CA THR A 175 11.03 27.18 -13.71
C THR A 175 11.19 25.94 -14.58
N VAL A 176 12.42 25.44 -14.72
CA VAL A 176 12.68 24.25 -15.56
C VAL A 176 12.47 23.00 -14.71
N VAL A 177 11.32 22.36 -14.91
CA VAL A 177 10.97 21.09 -14.27
C VAL A 177 11.39 19.93 -15.17
N VAL A 178 12.10 18.97 -14.61
CA VAL A 178 12.52 17.72 -15.29
C VAL A 178 12.06 16.56 -14.40
N PRO A 179 10.87 15.99 -14.65
CA PRO A 179 10.39 14.84 -13.87
C PRO A 179 11.43 13.72 -13.90
N SER A 180 11.73 13.16 -12.75
CA SER A 180 12.89 12.29 -12.61
C SER A 180 12.68 11.18 -11.58
N VAL A 181 13.57 10.21 -11.61
CA VAL A 181 13.77 9.23 -10.54
C VAL A 181 15.13 9.46 -9.91
N GLU A 182 15.17 9.66 -8.61
CA GLU A 182 16.42 9.70 -7.84
C GLU A 182 16.85 8.30 -7.45
N VAL A 183 18.09 7.97 -7.73
CA VAL A 183 18.71 6.71 -7.31
C VAL A 183 19.49 6.94 -6.03
N VAL A 184 19.18 6.16 -5.02
CA VAL A 184 19.76 6.29 -3.67
C VAL A 184 20.49 5.02 -3.29
N ASN A 185 21.73 5.14 -2.86
CA ASN A 185 22.43 4.04 -2.19
C ASN A 185 22.02 4.00 -0.72
N THR A 186 21.26 2.98 -0.32
CA THR A 186 20.72 2.85 1.02
C THR A 186 21.72 2.29 2.03
N THR A 187 22.85 1.76 1.57
CA THR A 187 23.95 1.32 2.43
C THR A 187 24.78 2.51 2.91
N SER A 188 25.17 3.39 1.98
CA SER A 188 25.95 4.59 2.30
C SER A 188 25.09 5.81 2.62
N ASN A 189 23.77 5.74 2.42
CA ASN A 189 22.81 6.84 2.56
C ASN A 189 23.10 8.04 1.65
N ASN A 190 23.61 7.80 0.45
CA ASN A 190 23.98 8.83 -0.51
C ASN A 190 23.11 8.77 -1.76
N LEU A 191 22.89 9.95 -2.36
CA LEU A 191 22.33 10.05 -3.70
C LEU A 191 23.36 9.57 -4.72
N VAL A 192 22.91 8.79 -5.71
CA VAL A 192 23.79 8.21 -6.74
C VAL A 192 23.68 8.99 -8.04
N THR A 193 22.47 9.14 -8.54
CA THR A 193 22.19 9.83 -9.80
C THR A 193 20.70 10.10 -9.93
N THR A 194 20.37 11.05 -10.79
CA THR A 194 18.99 11.40 -11.16
C THR A 194 18.74 10.99 -12.61
N ILE A 195 17.66 10.24 -12.85
CA ILE A 195 17.29 9.72 -14.17
C ILE A 195 16.06 10.48 -14.66
N PRO A 196 16.11 11.25 -15.74
CA PRO A 196 14.94 11.88 -16.35
C PRO A 196 13.93 10.81 -16.83
N VAL A 197 12.63 11.05 -16.55
CA VAL A 197 11.52 10.20 -16.96
C VAL A 197 10.39 11.05 -17.57
N GLY A 198 9.25 10.44 -17.89
CA GLY A 198 8.08 11.18 -18.37
C GLY A 198 7.38 11.97 -17.26
N ASN A 199 6.32 12.69 -17.63
CA ASN A 199 5.62 13.60 -16.74
C ASN A 199 4.82 12.86 -15.65
N ASN A 200 4.87 13.43 -14.43
CA ASN A 200 4.17 12.94 -13.25
C ASN A 200 4.43 11.44 -12.99
N PRO A 201 5.65 11.02 -12.68
CA PRO A 201 5.96 9.65 -12.28
C PRO A 201 5.33 9.35 -10.92
N ILE A 202 4.37 8.41 -10.86
CA ILE A 202 3.57 8.15 -9.65
C ILE A 202 3.75 6.75 -9.07
N ALA A 203 4.18 5.80 -9.88
CA ALA A 203 4.42 4.43 -9.44
C ALA A 203 5.65 3.85 -10.14
N MET A 204 6.30 2.91 -9.47
CA MET A 204 7.48 2.24 -9.99
C MET A 204 7.48 0.77 -9.59
N ALA A 205 8.12 -0.06 -10.40
CA ALA A 205 8.42 -1.44 -10.06
C ALA A 205 9.83 -1.79 -10.51
N GLU A 206 10.66 -2.23 -9.57
CA GLU A 206 11.91 -2.90 -9.86
C GLU A 206 11.64 -4.40 -9.99
N THR A 207 12.28 -5.06 -10.95
CA THR A 207 12.16 -6.51 -11.08
C THR A 207 12.86 -7.23 -9.92
N PRO A 208 12.30 -8.33 -9.38
CA PRO A 208 12.90 -9.06 -8.24
C PRO A 208 14.35 -9.51 -8.45
N ASP A 209 14.79 -9.72 -9.69
CA ASP A 209 16.19 -10.01 -10.04
C ASP A 209 17.11 -8.78 -10.01
N THR A 210 16.59 -7.64 -9.59
CA THR A 210 17.29 -6.35 -9.44
C THR A 210 17.84 -5.74 -10.74
N LYS A 211 17.44 -6.23 -11.93
CA LYS A 211 18.07 -5.82 -13.18
C LYS A 211 17.36 -4.71 -13.92
N LYS A 212 16.08 -4.50 -13.64
CA LYS A 212 15.27 -3.55 -14.39
C LYS A 212 14.35 -2.74 -13.48
N LEU A 213 14.17 -1.48 -13.83
CA LEU A 213 13.25 -0.54 -13.19
C LEU A 213 12.26 -0.01 -14.23
N TYR A 214 10.98 0.03 -13.89
CA TYR A 214 9.92 0.62 -14.69
C TYR A 214 9.21 1.72 -13.92
N VAL A 215 8.80 2.77 -14.62
CA VAL A 215 8.21 3.99 -14.06
C VAL A 215 6.94 4.33 -14.82
N ALA A 216 5.83 4.45 -14.11
CA ALA A 216 4.56 4.90 -14.62
C ALA A 216 4.52 6.43 -14.65
N ASN A 217 4.53 7.00 -15.84
CA ASN A 217 4.45 8.44 -16.09
C ASN A 217 2.99 8.80 -16.39
N GLN A 218 2.24 9.14 -15.36
CA GLN A 218 0.81 9.37 -15.47
C GLN A 218 0.49 10.58 -16.38
N GLY A 219 1.31 11.63 -16.32
CA GLY A 219 1.01 12.90 -16.95
C GLY A 219 1.11 12.87 -18.49
N ASP A 220 1.85 11.95 -19.06
CA ASP A 220 1.98 11.79 -20.52
C ASP A 220 1.58 10.39 -21.03
N SER A 221 0.97 9.58 -20.18
CA SER A 221 0.48 8.23 -20.53
C SER A 221 1.59 7.34 -21.10
N THR A 222 2.72 7.27 -20.40
CA THR A 222 3.88 6.50 -20.85
C THR A 222 4.48 5.65 -19.73
N ILE A 223 5.26 4.64 -20.13
CA ILE A 223 6.13 3.86 -19.23
C ILE A 223 7.57 4.10 -19.63
N SER A 224 8.41 4.55 -18.70
CA SER A 224 9.86 4.53 -18.81
C SER A 224 10.42 3.23 -18.27
N GLY A 225 11.43 2.65 -18.90
CA GLY A 225 12.09 1.43 -18.44
C GLY A 225 13.60 1.52 -18.58
N PHE A 226 14.35 1.05 -17.58
CA PHE A 226 15.79 1.15 -17.50
C PHE A 226 16.42 -0.15 -17.00
N ASN A 227 17.65 -0.42 -17.42
CA ASN A 227 18.52 -1.34 -16.69
C ASN A 227 18.97 -0.65 -15.38
N THR A 228 19.01 -1.35 -14.30
CA THR A 228 19.49 -0.82 -13.01
C THR A 228 21.01 -0.63 -12.98
N THR A 229 21.72 -1.35 -13.85
CA THR A 229 23.15 -1.16 -14.08
C THR A 229 23.35 -0.21 -15.25
N GLY A 230 23.90 0.96 -14.99
CA GLY A 230 24.25 1.97 -16.01
C GLY A 230 23.03 2.71 -16.59
N PHE A 231 21.84 2.44 -16.12
CA PHE A 231 20.58 3.15 -16.44
C PHE A 231 20.27 3.31 -17.93
N SER A 232 20.66 2.33 -18.74
CA SER A 232 20.31 2.32 -20.16
C SER A 232 18.83 2.00 -20.36
N GLN A 233 18.20 2.67 -21.32
CA GLN A 233 16.77 2.48 -21.60
C GLN A 233 16.44 1.03 -22.03
N ARG A 234 15.30 0.53 -21.54
CA ARG A 234 14.76 -0.80 -21.82
C ARG A 234 13.49 -0.78 -22.65
N VAL A 235 12.78 0.33 -22.69
CA VAL A 235 11.62 0.54 -23.57
C VAL A 235 11.99 1.51 -24.67
N ILE A 236 11.44 1.33 -25.87
CA ILE A 236 11.67 2.26 -26.97
C ILE A 236 10.85 3.51 -26.70
N SER A 237 11.55 4.61 -26.45
CA SER A 237 11.02 5.98 -26.41
C SER A 237 9.69 6.11 -25.71
N PRO A 238 9.65 6.32 -24.40
CA PRO A 238 8.77 5.66 -23.44
C PRO A 238 7.58 4.94 -24.10
N ALA A 239 7.26 3.72 -23.68
CA ALA A 239 6.13 2.99 -24.25
C ALA A 239 4.82 3.71 -23.93
N ASN A 240 4.02 4.00 -24.96
CA ASN A 240 2.70 4.63 -24.78
C ASN A 240 1.69 3.63 -24.23
N THR A 241 0.90 4.08 -23.26
CA THR A 241 -0.28 3.39 -22.75
C THR A 241 -1.54 4.02 -23.35
N SER A 242 -2.65 3.30 -23.38
CA SER A 242 -3.92 3.78 -23.94
C SER A 242 -4.58 4.84 -23.04
N SER A 243 -4.31 4.77 -21.75
CA SER A 243 -4.71 5.78 -20.76
C SER A 243 -3.63 5.93 -19.68
N PRO A 244 -3.69 6.99 -18.83
CA PRO A 244 -2.63 7.25 -17.85
C PRO A 244 -2.34 6.05 -16.96
N PRO A 245 -1.09 5.54 -16.88
CA PRO A 245 -0.72 4.47 -15.97
C PRO A 245 -0.74 4.97 -14.51
N ILE A 246 -1.26 4.15 -13.59
CA ILE A 246 -1.41 4.54 -12.18
C ILE A 246 -0.72 3.58 -11.21
N TRP A 247 -0.45 2.35 -11.61
CA TRP A 247 0.17 1.36 -10.76
C TRP A 247 1.03 0.40 -11.56
N LEU A 248 2.13 -0.06 -10.95
CA LEU A 248 3.01 -1.09 -11.50
C LEU A 248 3.22 -2.20 -10.47
N SER A 249 3.37 -3.43 -10.95
CA SER A 249 3.75 -4.58 -10.13
C SER A 249 4.60 -5.54 -10.93
N ALA A 250 5.75 -5.96 -10.40
CA ALA A 250 6.62 -6.95 -11.03
C ALA A 250 6.24 -8.36 -10.57
N ARG A 251 6.26 -9.32 -11.51
CA ARG A 251 6.09 -10.74 -11.20
C ARG A 251 7.35 -11.28 -10.51
N SER A 252 7.15 -12.22 -9.59
CA SER A 252 8.22 -12.80 -8.75
C SER A 252 9.39 -13.42 -9.54
N ASP A 253 9.16 -13.88 -10.76
CA ASP A 253 10.18 -14.45 -11.65
C ASP A 253 10.90 -13.41 -12.53
N SER A 254 10.58 -12.13 -12.38
CA SER A 254 11.15 -11.03 -13.19
C SER A 254 10.86 -11.09 -14.69
N GLN A 255 9.89 -11.91 -15.12
CA GLN A 255 9.57 -12.09 -16.53
C GLN A 255 8.51 -11.11 -17.05
N GLN A 256 7.74 -10.52 -16.14
CA GLN A 256 6.66 -9.61 -16.48
C GLN A 256 6.55 -8.47 -15.46
N VAL A 257 6.14 -7.30 -15.95
CA VAL A 257 5.69 -6.19 -15.12
C VAL A 257 4.31 -5.78 -15.59
N TYR A 258 3.36 -5.75 -14.67
CA TYR A 258 1.97 -5.38 -14.92
C TYR A 258 1.80 -3.88 -14.76
N VAL A 259 0.95 -3.31 -15.61
CA VAL A 259 0.64 -1.89 -15.67
C VAL A 259 -0.87 -1.73 -15.53
N LEU A 260 -1.32 -1.02 -14.52
CA LEU A 260 -2.73 -0.64 -14.38
C LEU A 260 -2.91 0.77 -14.91
N GLU A 261 -3.87 0.95 -15.79
CA GLU A 261 -4.21 2.25 -16.38
C GLU A 261 -5.43 2.86 -15.69
N ALA A 262 -5.44 4.18 -15.55
CA ALA A 262 -6.56 4.94 -15.00
C ALA A 262 -7.78 4.89 -15.92
N THR A 263 -8.89 5.50 -15.49
CA THR A 263 -10.11 5.72 -16.27
C THR A 263 -10.83 4.42 -16.63
N THR A 264 -10.24 3.61 -17.50
CA THR A 264 -10.80 2.31 -17.91
C THR A 264 -10.45 1.17 -16.96
N GLY A 265 -9.40 1.34 -16.13
CA GLY A 265 -8.85 0.27 -15.30
C GLY A 265 -8.27 -0.86 -16.14
N THR A 266 -7.79 -0.57 -17.35
CA THR A 266 -7.21 -1.57 -18.25
C THR A 266 -5.91 -2.11 -17.66
N LEU A 267 -5.73 -3.42 -17.73
CA LEU A 267 -4.49 -4.09 -17.42
C LEU A 267 -3.65 -4.25 -18.68
N ALA A 268 -2.44 -3.69 -18.66
CA ALA A 268 -1.40 -3.96 -19.64
C ALA A 268 -0.23 -4.68 -18.96
N TRP A 269 0.71 -5.20 -19.72
CA TRP A 269 1.90 -5.83 -19.18
C TRP A 269 3.11 -5.68 -20.11
N LEU A 270 4.28 -5.63 -19.50
CA LEU A 270 5.57 -5.63 -20.16
C LEU A 270 6.17 -7.03 -20.12
N ASN A 271 6.62 -7.53 -21.27
CA ASN A 271 7.47 -8.72 -21.33
C ASN A 271 8.91 -8.30 -21.01
N THR A 272 9.40 -8.69 -19.84
CA THR A 272 10.71 -8.31 -19.31
C THR A 272 11.73 -9.45 -19.36
N ALA A 273 11.38 -10.59 -19.97
CA ALA A 273 12.24 -11.76 -20.06
C ALA A 273 13.51 -11.53 -20.91
N SER A 274 13.47 -10.58 -21.84
CA SER A 274 14.60 -10.30 -22.73
C SER A 274 15.80 -9.71 -21.98
N THR A 275 16.98 -10.26 -22.19
CA THR A 275 18.24 -9.71 -21.69
C THR A 275 18.86 -8.69 -22.64
N SER A 276 18.44 -8.71 -23.90
CA SER A 276 18.93 -7.80 -24.97
C SER A 276 17.73 -7.32 -25.79
N GLY A 277 17.76 -6.07 -26.20
CA GLY A 277 16.66 -5.44 -26.93
C GLY A 277 15.60 -4.81 -25.99
N PRO A 278 14.65 -4.06 -26.55
CA PRO A 278 13.63 -3.40 -25.78
C PRO A 278 12.59 -4.37 -25.24
N ASP A 279 12.05 -4.04 -24.07
CA ASP A 279 10.89 -4.71 -23.53
C ASP A 279 9.62 -4.14 -24.19
N THR A 280 8.62 -4.97 -24.43
CA THR A 280 7.40 -4.62 -25.16
C THR A 280 6.19 -4.55 -24.25
N LEU A 281 5.43 -3.47 -24.37
CA LEU A 281 4.13 -3.33 -23.71
C LEU A 281 3.03 -3.97 -24.54
N THR A 282 2.16 -4.72 -23.87
CA THR A 282 0.99 -5.35 -24.47
C THR A 282 -0.24 -5.05 -23.60
N GLU A 283 -1.29 -4.51 -24.19
CA GLU A 283 -2.56 -4.32 -23.52
C GLU A 283 -3.38 -5.60 -23.53
N THR A 284 -4.24 -5.75 -22.51
CA THR A 284 -5.19 -6.85 -22.42
C THR A 284 -6.62 -6.32 -22.56
N SER A 285 -7.58 -7.24 -22.69
CA SER A 285 -9.02 -6.90 -22.61
C SER A 285 -9.54 -6.85 -21.17
N ILE A 286 -8.68 -7.04 -20.17
CA ILE A 286 -9.07 -7.00 -18.77
C ILE A 286 -9.20 -5.55 -18.34
N SER A 287 -10.38 -5.18 -17.83
CA SER A 287 -10.69 -3.83 -17.43
C SER A 287 -11.54 -3.83 -16.16
N VAL A 288 -11.16 -3.01 -15.18
CA VAL A 288 -11.89 -2.79 -13.93
C VAL A 288 -12.08 -1.28 -13.75
N PRO A 289 -13.24 -0.73 -14.12
CA PRO A 289 -13.48 0.70 -14.04
C PRO A 289 -13.27 1.25 -12.62
N ASN A 290 -12.68 2.45 -12.54
CA ASN A 290 -12.33 3.14 -11.30
C ASN A 290 -11.32 2.38 -10.43
N ALA A 291 -10.54 1.46 -10.99
CA ALA A 291 -9.42 0.87 -10.29
C ALA A 291 -8.37 1.94 -9.97
N THR A 292 -7.77 1.85 -8.77
CA THR A 292 -6.76 2.81 -8.29
C THR A 292 -5.43 2.16 -7.97
N LYS A 293 -5.43 0.85 -7.77
CA LYS A 293 -4.24 0.03 -7.53
C LYS A 293 -4.50 -1.42 -7.94
N MET A 294 -3.46 -2.22 -7.95
CA MET A 294 -3.55 -3.68 -8.03
C MET A 294 -2.63 -4.31 -6.99
N VAL A 295 -2.97 -5.51 -6.56
CA VAL A 295 -2.19 -6.29 -5.60
C VAL A 295 -1.76 -7.59 -6.26
N TYR A 296 -0.46 -7.85 -6.24
CA TYR A 296 0.10 -9.11 -6.72
C TYR A 296 0.27 -10.09 -5.55
N ASP A 297 -0.28 -11.27 -5.72
CA ASP A 297 -0.09 -12.41 -4.83
C ASP A 297 0.95 -13.35 -5.46
N PRO A 298 2.17 -13.38 -4.94
CA PRO A 298 3.24 -14.21 -5.48
C PRO A 298 3.05 -15.70 -5.20
N ASN A 299 2.27 -16.08 -4.19
CA ASN A 299 2.05 -17.48 -3.84
C ASN A 299 1.19 -18.21 -4.86
N LEU A 300 0.18 -17.51 -5.37
CA LEU A 300 -0.77 -18.04 -6.34
C LEU A 300 -0.51 -17.53 -7.76
N ASN A 301 0.47 -16.63 -7.96
CA ASN A 301 0.65 -15.90 -9.22
C ASN A 301 -0.64 -15.27 -9.72
N ARG A 302 -1.27 -14.48 -8.86
CA ARG A 302 -2.54 -13.79 -9.14
C ARG A 302 -2.39 -12.28 -8.95
N LEU A 303 -3.18 -11.54 -9.73
CA LEU A 303 -3.43 -10.12 -9.48
C LEU A 303 -4.87 -9.95 -9.01
N TYR A 304 -5.06 -9.09 -8.02
CA TYR A 304 -6.35 -8.57 -7.60
C TYR A 304 -6.43 -7.10 -7.99
N ILE A 305 -7.46 -6.75 -8.73
CA ILE A 305 -7.67 -5.37 -9.22
C ILE A 305 -9.00 -4.89 -8.66
N PRO A 306 -9.01 -4.16 -7.53
CA PRO A 306 -10.20 -3.54 -6.99
C PRO A 306 -10.54 -2.24 -7.74
N GLY A 307 -11.83 -1.99 -7.99
CA GLY A 307 -12.27 -0.75 -8.62
C GLY A 307 -13.79 -0.59 -8.58
N GLY A 308 -14.28 0.59 -8.21
CA GLY A 308 -15.71 0.82 -8.02
C GLY A 308 -16.33 -0.22 -7.10
N SER A 309 -17.37 -0.92 -7.56
CA SER A 309 -18.00 -2.03 -6.83
C SER A 309 -17.54 -3.42 -7.30
N GLN A 310 -16.33 -3.53 -7.85
CA GLN A 310 -15.85 -4.77 -8.44
C GLN A 310 -14.42 -5.11 -7.99
N VAL A 311 -14.08 -6.39 -8.09
CA VAL A 311 -12.71 -6.89 -8.01
C VAL A 311 -12.52 -7.91 -9.11
N ALA A 312 -11.52 -7.71 -9.96
CA ALA A 312 -11.06 -8.76 -10.85
C ALA A 312 -9.94 -9.57 -10.20
N MET A 313 -10.04 -10.89 -10.33
CA MET A 313 -8.98 -11.84 -10.02
C MET A 313 -8.42 -12.38 -11.34
N VAL A 314 -7.11 -12.20 -11.53
CA VAL A 314 -6.41 -12.45 -12.79
C VAL A 314 -5.29 -13.45 -12.55
N ASP A 315 -5.26 -14.52 -13.36
CA ASP A 315 -4.13 -15.45 -13.41
C ASP A 315 -2.98 -14.82 -14.19
N VAL A 316 -1.82 -14.81 -13.58
CA VAL A 316 -0.58 -14.30 -14.17
C VAL A 316 0.55 -15.35 -14.13
N SER A 317 0.21 -16.60 -13.93
CA SER A 317 1.18 -17.72 -13.98
C SER A 317 1.69 -18.00 -15.39
N GLN A 318 0.90 -17.61 -16.39
CA GLN A 318 1.17 -17.86 -17.81
C GLN A 318 1.90 -16.69 -18.48
N SER A 319 2.16 -16.84 -19.78
CA SER A 319 2.81 -15.83 -20.61
C SER A 319 1.95 -14.58 -20.86
N ALA A 320 0.65 -14.67 -20.68
CA ALA A 320 -0.27 -13.55 -20.78
C ALA A 320 -1.29 -13.61 -19.63
N PRO A 321 -1.68 -12.44 -19.05
CA PRO A 321 -2.71 -12.38 -18.03
C PRO A 321 -4.07 -12.87 -18.54
N SER A 322 -4.82 -13.59 -17.69
CA SER A 322 -6.17 -14.07 -18.00
C SER A 322 -7.10 -13.93 -16.80
N THR A 323 -8.35 -13.52 -17.03
CA THR A 323 -9.33 -13.38 -15.94
C THR A 323 -9.71 -14.74 -15.38
N ILE A 324 -9.59 -14.93 -14.07
CA ILE A 324 -10.14 -16.08 -13.34
C ILE A 324 -11.60 -15.81 -13.00
N ALA A 325 -11.88 -14.67 -12.36
CA ALA A 325 -13.20 -14.26 -11.92
C ALA A 325 -13.32 -12.75 -11.80
N ASN A 326 -14.56 -12.25 -11.94
CA ASN A 326 -14.93 -10.89 -11.60
C ASN A 326 -16.00 -10.94 -10.51
N PHE A 327 -15.74 -10.31 -9.38
CA PHE A 327 -16.64 -10.27 -8.25
C PHE A 327 -17.34 -8.91 -8.19
N THR A 328 -18.65 -8.93 -7.97
CA THR A 328 -19.41 -7.73 -7.65
C THR A 328 -19.53 -7.62 -6.13
N ILE A 329 -19.01 -6.54 -5.58
CA ILE A 329 -19.05 -6.26 -4.15
C ILE A 329 -20.29 -5.40 -3.87
N THR A 330 -21.08 -5.81 -2.87
CA THR A 330 -22.31 -5.10 -2.49
C THR A 330 -22.15 -4.43 -1.13
N PRO A 331 -22.71 -3.22 -0.93
CA PRO A 331 -22.70 -2.58 0.37
C PRO A 331 -23.44 -3.42 1.43
N ILE A 332 -22.90 -3.44 2.64
CA ILE A 332 -23.57 -4.04 3.80
C ILE A 332 -24.81 -3.20 4.13
N PRO A 333 -25.98 -3.84 4.33
CA PRO A 333 -27.19 -3.12 4.76
C PRO A 333 -26.96 -2.41 6.11
N PRO A 334 -27.48 -1.19 6.30
CA PRO A 334 -27.38 -0.47 7.57
C PRO A 334 -27.85 -1.28 8.77
N SER A 335 -28.88 -2.11 8.61
CA SER A 335 -29.42 -3.01 9.64
C SER A 335 -28.43 -4.10 10.12
N SER A 336 -27.38 -4.36 9.37
CA SER A 336 -26.33 -5.32 9.74
C SER A 336 -25.19 -4.66 10.52
N ARG A 337 -25.25 -3.35 10.75
CA ARG A 337 -24.28 -2.59 11.53
C ARG A 337 -24.79 -2.39 12.97
N SER A 338 -23.87 -2.16 13.90
CA SER A 338 -24.26 -1.79 15.27
C SER A 338 -25.09 -0.51 15.28
N ALA A 339 -26.09 -0.41 16.16
CA ALA A 339 -26.91 0.79 16.30
C ALA A 339 -26.10 2.04 16.70
N SER A 340 -24.93 1.87 17.29
CA SER A 340 -23.98 2.94 17.61
C SER A 340 -23.05 3.32 16.44
N ASP A 341 -23.06 2.55 15.35
CA ASP A 341 -22.26 2.85 14.17
C ASP A 341 -22.92 4.02 13.40
N PRO A 342 -22.19 5.12 13.08
CA PRO A 342 -22.74 6.23 12.32
C PRO A 342 -23.31 5.80 10.97
N CYS A 343 -22.80 4.71 10.41
CA CYS A 343 -23.28 4.13 9.14
C CYS A 343 -24.53 3.26 9.25
N SER A 344 -25.16 3.19 10.43
CA SER A 344 -26.36 2.37 10.65
C SER A 344 -27.67 3.00 10.12
N ALA A 345 -27.65 4.30 9.77
CA ALA A 345 -28.87 5.05 9.43
C ALA A 345 -29.15 5.11 7.94
N THR A 346 -28.15 5.13 7.09
CA THR A 346 -28.29 5.40 5.65
C THR A 346 -27.65 4.31 4.79
N ALA A 347 -28.37 3.90 3.73
CA ALA A 347 -27.83 2.98 2.73
C ALA A 347 -27.23 3.77 1.56
N SER A 348 -26.11 3.32 1.02
CA SER A 348 -25.56 3.79 -0.25
C SER A 348 -25.56 2.66 -1.27
N THR A 349 -25.71 3.02 -2.52
CA THR A 349 -25.60 2.07 -3.65
C THR A 349 -24.21 2.14 -4.31
N THR A 350 -23.41 3.17 -3.99
CA THR A 350 -22.09 3.38 -4.58
C THR A 350 -21.04 2.92 -3.60
N LEU A 351 -20.27 1.91 -4.00
CA LEU A 351 -19.17 1.35 -3.20
C LEU A 351 -17.84 1.66 -3.91
N ASN A 352 -16.84 2.03 -3.15
CA ASN A 352 -15.47 2.20 -3.60
C ASN A 352 -14.63 1.05 -3.06
N THR A 353 -14.29 0.11 -3.93
CA THR A 353 -13.37 -0.98 -3.61
C THR A 353 -11.95 -0.52 -3.88
N VAL A 354 -11.08 -0.58 -2.88
CA VAL A 354 -9.80 0.17 -2.89
C VAL A 354 -8.61 -0.74 -2.80
N ASP A 355 -8.65 -1.74 -1.92
CA ASP A 355 -7.46 -2.55 -1.63
C ASP A 355 -7.82 -4.01 -1.36
N VAL A 356 -6.82 -4.88 -1.47
CA VAL A 356 -6.96 -6.31 -1.21
C VAL A 356 -5.77 -6.78 -0.36
N ALA A 357 -6.05 -7.58 0.65
CA ALA A 357 -5.04 -8.34 1.40
C ALA A 357 -5.22 -9.83 1.10
N ALA A 358 -4.31 -10.41 0.32
CA ALA A 358 -4.26 -11.85 0.11
C ALA A 358 -3.55 -12.52 1.30
N LEU A 359 -4.14 -13.59 1.84
CA LEU A 359 -3.50 -14.33 2.92
C LEU A 359 -2.29 -15.10 2.41
N PRO A 360 -1.17 -15.10 3.14
CA PRO A 360 0.02 -15.88 2.79
C PRO A 360 -0.23 -17.40 2.64
N ASP A 361 -1.25 -17.94 3.30
CA ASP A 361 -1.64 -19.35 3.17
C ASP A 361 -2.35 -19.69 1.85
N GLY A 362 -2.66 -18.68 1.02
CA GLY A 362 -3.30 -18.87 -0.28
C GLY A 362 -4.75 -19.33 -0.24
N THR A 363 -5.43 -19.18 0.89
CA THR A 363 -6.83 -19.66 1.03
C THR A 363 -7.86 -18.57 0.73
N ARG A 364 -7.58 -17.32 1.15
CA ARG A 364 -8.53 -16.20 1.08
C ARG A 364 -7.85 -14.89 0.65
N ALA A 365 -8.67 -14.02 0.09
CA ALA A 365 -8.34 -12.62 -0.15
C ALA A 365 -9.41 -11.73 0.48
N TYR A 366 -8.99 -10.73 1.21
CA TYR A 366 -9.85 -9.77 1.92
C TYR A 366 -9.87 -8.47 1.15
N VAL A 367 -11.06 -8.06 0.75
CA VAL A 367 -11.29 -6.89 -0.11
C VAL A 367 -11.82 -5.74 0.73
N GLY A 368 -11.03 -4.71 0.87
CA GLY A 368 -11.40 -3.46 1.55
C GLY A 368 -12.17 -2.54 0.63
N SER A 369 -13.34 -2.14 1.08
CA SER A 369 -14.20 -1.18 0.38
C SER A 369 -14.90 -0.25 1.36
N TYR A 370 -15.36 0.89 0.86
CA TYR A 370 -16.15 1.84 1.63
C TYR A 370 -17.18 2.54 0.76
N TYR A 371 -18.20 3.08 1.40
CA TYR A 371 -19.10 4.07 0.81
C TYR A 371 -19.15 5.32 1.70
N GLU A 372 -19.57 6.43 1.12
CA GLU A 372 -19.91 7.64 1.85
C GLU A 372 -21.42 7.70 2.01
N ASP A 373 -21.88 7.95 3.24
CA ASP A 373 -23.30 8.12 3.51
C ASP A 373 -23.75 9.58 3.29
N ALA A 374 -25.06 9.84 3.45
CA ALA A 374 -25.62 11.18 3.27
C ALA A 374 -25.17 12.20 4.34
N SER A 375 -24.47 11.76 5.36
CA SER A 375 -23.92 12.59 6.45
C SER A 375 -22.41 12.73 6.35
N ASP A 376 -21.83 12.39 5.19
CA ASP A 376 -20.38 12.39 4.93
C ASP A 376 -19.59 11.44 5.87
N ASN A 377 -20.24 10.40 6.39
CA ASN A 377 -19.51 9.35 7.10
C ASN A 377 -18.90 8.37 6.09
N ILE A 378 -17.68 7.96 6.39
CA ILE A 378 -17.00 6.86 5.69
C ILE A 378 -17.42 5.56 6.34
N CYS A 379 -17.93 4.65 5.54
CA CYS A 379 -18.53 3.40 5.96
C CYS A 379 -17.74 2.20 5.40
N PRO A 380 -16.65 1.77 6.08
CA PRO A 380 -15.83 0.69 5.58
C PRO A 380 -16.51 -0.67 5.76
N GLN A 381 -16.12 -1.59 4.89
CA GLN A 381 -16.45 -3.01 4.97
C GLN A 381 -15.35 -3.86 4.37
N VAL A 382 -15.31 -5.13 4.75
CA VAL A 382 -14.41 -6.11 4.18
C VAL A 382 -15.21 -7.27 3.63
N THR A 383 -14.99 -7.61 2.37
CA THR A 383 -15.57 -8.78 1.72
C THR A 383 -14.51 -9.86 1.58
N VAL A 384 -14.84 -11.08 1.93
CA VAL A 384 -13.93 -12.21 1.87
C VAL A 384 -14.17 -13.00 0.59
N ILE A 385 -13.10 -13.28 -0.13
CA ILE A 385 -13.08 -14.15 -1.32
C ILE A 385 -12.36 -15.43 -0.94
N ASP A 386 -13.04 -16.56 -1.03
CA ASP A 386 -12.40 -17.87 -1.06
C ASP A 386 -11.71 -18.04 -2.43
N VAL A 387 -10.38 -18.06 -2.41
CA VAL A 387 -9.59 -18.11 -3.64
C VAL A 387 -9.44 -19.53 -4.19
N THR A 388 -9.87 -20.53 -3.46
CA THR A 388 -9.86 -21.94 -3.90
C THR A 388 -11.12 -22.28 -4.70
N SER A 389 -12.27 -21.80 -4.25
CA SER A 389 -13.56 -21.96 -4.92
C SER A 389 -13.88 -20.82 -5.88
N ASN A 390 -13.12 -19.74 -5.85
CA ASN A 390 -13.36 -18.49 -6.58
C ASN A 390 -14.76 -17.92 -6.31
N SER A 391 -15.12 -17.80 -5.03
CA SER A 391 -16.43 -17.31 -4.60
C SER A 391 -16.33 -16.30 -3.46
N ILE A 392 -17.32 -15.41 -3.36
CA ILE A 392 -17.45 -14.52 -2.21
C ILE A 392 -18.03 -15.31 -1.04
N GLU A 393 -17.37 -15.22 0.12
CA GLU A 393 -17.94 -15.68 1.39
C GLU A 393 -18.91 -14.61 1.94
N THR A 394 -20.04 -15.03 2.46
CA THR A 394 -21.05 -14.13 3.02
C THR A 394 -21.32 -14.50 4.47
N PRO A 395 -21.61 -13.52 5.33
CA PRO A 395 -21.75 -12.07 5.08
C PRO A 395 -20.42 -11.33 5.03
N ALA A 396 -20.40 -10.16 4.39
CA ALA A 396 -19.27 -9.24 4.48
C ALA A 396 -19.14 -8.68 5.91
N ILE A 397 -17.90 -8.35 6.31
CA ILE A 397 -17.57 -7.88 7.66
C ILE A 397 -17.77 -6.37 7.72
N ALA A 398 -18.64 -5.91 8.61
CA ALA A 398 -18.80 -4.49 8.90
C ALA A 398 -17.61 -3.99 9.73
N VAL A 399 -16.98 -2.92 9.27
CA VAL A 399 -15.98 -2.17 10.03
C VAL A 399 -16.65 -0.88 10.51
N PRO A 400 -16.43 -0.44 11.77
CA PRO A 400 -17.06 0.77 12.29
C PRO A 400 -16.84 1.98 11.40
N GLY A 401 -17.88 2.72 11.14
CA GLY A 401 -17.84 3.96 10.38
C GLY A 401 -17.25 5.11 11.17
N PHE A 402 -16.83 6.14 10.46
CA PHE A 402 -16.28 7.38 11.04
C PHE A 402 -16.60 8.56 10.13
N ALA A 403 -16.59 9.78 10.69
CA ALA A 403 -16.78 10.99 9.91
C ALA A 403 -15.56 11.27 9.02
N ALA A 404 -15.79 11.78 7.82
CA ALA A 404 -14.73 12.24 6.93
C ALA A 404 -14.17 13.58 7.46
N TYR A 405 -13.01 13.55 8.10
CA TYR A 405 -12.41 14.73 8.71
C TYR A 405 -11.38 15.43 7.83
N ASP A 406 -10.76 14.69 6.93
CA ASP A 406 -9.53 15.17 6.34
C ASP A 406 -9.51 15.07 4.82
N ALA A 407 -9.47 16.25 4.18
CA ALA A 407 -9.26 16.32 2.73
C ALA A 407 -7.98 15.63 2.26
N PHE A 408 -6.99 15.43 3.15
CA PHE A 408 -5.74 14.73 2.83
C PHE A 408 -5.94 13.23 2.59
N CYS A 409 -6.99 12.64 3.14
CA CYS A 409 -7.33 11.24 2.90
C CYS A 409 -8.15 11.03 1.62
N SER A 410 -8.59 12.11 0.98
CA SER A 410 -9.34 12.02 -0.28
C SER A 410 -8.42 11.72 -1.47
N PRO A 411 -8.73 10.72 -2.30
CA PRO A 411 -7.97 10.43 -3.52
C PRO A 411 -7.98 11.56 -4.55
N ALA A 412 -8.92 12.50 -4.45
CA ALA A 412 -9.06 13.62 -5.38
C ALA A 412 -8.01 14.74 -5.25
N GLN A 413 -7.09 14.66 -4.29
CA GLN A 413 -6.01 15.64 -4.10
C GLN A 413 -4.89 15.39 -5.12
N SER A 414 -5.02 15.95 -6.30
CA SER A 414 -4.20 15.72 -7.49
C SER A 414 -2.72 16.17 -7.39
N THR A 415 -2.30 16.82 -6.32
CA THR A 415 -0.93 17.35 -6.15
C THR A 415 -0.02 16.50 -5.27
N ARG A 416 -0.54 15.40 -4.72
CA ARG A 416 0.18 14.48 -3.84
C ARG A 416 0.14 13.06 -4.39
N ALA A 417 1.01 12.19 -3.85
CA ALA A 417 0.95 10.76 -4.12
C ALA A 417 -0.48 10.23 -3.90
N PRO A 418 -0.92 9.23 -4.65
CA PRO A 418 -2.21 8.61 -4.46
C PRO A 418 -2.39 8.24 -2.99
N ARG A 419 -3.39 8.81 -2.34
CA ARG A 419 -3.77 8.45 -0.98
C ARG A 419 -5.05 7.66 -1.03
N PHE A 420 -5.13 6.67 -0.17
CA PHE A 420 -6.27 5.80 -0.07
C PHE A 420 -6.93 6.02 1.30
N ARG A 421 -8.26 6.15 1.32
CA ARG A 421 -9.01 6.28 2.58
C ARG A 421 -8.86 5.06 3.46
N ILE A 422 -8.72 3.90 2.82
CA ILE A 422 -8.44 2.64 3.48
C ILE A 422 -7.30 1.91 2.76
N MET A 423 -6.48 1.21 3.51
CA MET A 423 -5.49 0.27 2.99
C MET A 423 -5.51 -1.00 3.81
N MET A 424 -5.05 -2.09 3.21
CA MET A 424 -5.07 -3.39 3.84
C MET A 424 -3.69 -4.04 3.86
N ALA A 425 -3.44 -4.83 4.91
CA ALA A 425 -2.29 -5.72 4.99
C ALA A 425 -2.70 -7.02 5.70
N ALA A 426 -2.16 -8.15 5.26
CA ALA A 426 -2.33 -9.43 5.93
C ALA A 426 -1.16 -9.68 6.88
N GLY A 427 -1.43 -10.23 8.04
CA GLY A 427 -0.40 -10.79 8.91
C GLY A 427 0.27 -11.99 8.24
N GLY A 428 1.58 -12.15 8.43
CA GLY A 428 2.34 -13.22 7.78
C GLY A 428 1.96 -14.64 8.19
N ASP A 429 1.30 -14.77 9.33
CA ASP A 429 0.76 -16.03 9.85
C ASP A 429 -0.67 -16.34 9.36
N SER A 430 -1.26 -15.47 8.52
CA SER A 430 -2.62 -15.58 8.01
C SER A 430 -3.73 -15.54 9.08
N THR A 431 -3.43 -15.15 10.31
CA THR A 431 -4.43 -15.11 11.40
C THR A 431 -5.18 -13.80 11.49
N ARG A 432 -4.62 -12.71 10.92
CA ARG A 432 -5.16 -11.36 11.00
C ARG A 432 -5.06 -10.65 9.65
N VAL A 433 -6.04 -9.78 9.42
CA VAL A 433 -6.00 -8.76 8.38
C VAL A 433 -6.21 -7.41 9.02
N TYR A 434 -5.42 -6.44 8.60
CA TYR A 434 -5.41 -5.08 9.10
C TYR A 434 -5.96 -4.14 8.03
N LEU A 435 -6.85 -3.24 8.44
CA LEU A 435 -7.45 -2.22 7.58
C LEU A 435 -7.20 -0.85 8.20
N SER A 436 -6.37 -0.01 7.57
CA SER A 436 -6.22 1.38 7.99
C SER A 436 -7.43 2.21 7.58
N SER A 437 -7.82 3.10 8.46
CA SER A 437 -8.83 4.13 8.21
C SER A 437 -8.17 5.49 8.32
N CYS A 438 -7.82 6.08 7.17
CA CYS A 438 -7.04 7.32 7.12
C CYS A 438 -7.73 8.46 7.86
N ASP A 439 -8.97 8.78 7.49
CA ASP A 439 -9.76 9.83 8.17
C ASP A 439 -10.08 9.46 9.63
N GLY A 440 -10.28 8.18 9.91
CA GLY A 440 -10.60 7.70 11.26
C GLY A 440 -9.41 7.67 12.21
N GLY A 441 -8.18 7.81 11.69
CA GLY A 441 -6.97 7.78 12.49
C GLY A 441 -6.75 6.46 13.22
N MET A 442 -7.13 5.32 12.63
CA MET A 442 -7.06 4.02 13.27
C MET A 442 -6.70 2.90 12.31
N VAL A 443 -6.21 1.81 12.85
CA VAL A 443 -6.02 0.54 12.17
C VAL A 443 -7.00 -0.48 12.76
N ASN A 444 -7.88 -1.00 11.94
CA ASN A 444 -8.88 -1.99 12.31
C ASN A 444 -8.33 -3.38 12.08
N ILE A 445 -8.64 -4.31 12.98
CA ILE A 445 -8.14 -5.67 12.98
C ILE A 445 -9.29 -6.65 12.75
N ILE A 446 -9.10 -7.55 11.83
CA ILE A 446 -10.05 -8.59 11.45
C ILE A 446 -9.43 -9.94 11.76
N ASP A 447 -10.15 -10.74 12.51
CA ASP A 447 -9.79 -12.13 12.78
C ASP A 447 -10.18 -13.00 11.59
N THR A 448 -9.22 -13.70 11.00
CA THR A 448 -9.46 -14.53 9.82
C THR A 448 -10.06 -15.89 10.13
N SER A 449 -9.96 -16.34 11.39
CA SER A 449 -10.52 -17.63 11.80
C SER A 449 -12.03 -17.58 12.02
N SER A 450 -12.51 -16.44 12.53
CA SER A 450 -13.95 -16.20 12.79
C SER A 450 -14.59 -15.30 11.72
N GLU A 451 -13.80 -14.67 10.87
CA GLU A 451 -14.22 -13.68 9.88
C GLU A 451 -15.03 -12.54 10.50
N THR A 452 -14.54 -12.05 11.62
CA THR A 452 -15.19 -10.98 12.36
C THR A 452 -14.25 -9.80 12.59
N TYR A 453 -14.85 -8.61 12.68
CA TYR A 453 -14.17 -7.44 13.20
C TYR A 453 -13.81 -7.69 14.68
N GLY A 454 -12.55 -7.52 15.02
CA GLY A 454 -12.04 -7.69 16.37
C GLY A 454 -12.00 -6.38 17.14
N LEU A 455 -10.98 -5.59 16.88
CA LEU A 455 -10.73 -4.32 17.58
C LEU A 455 -10.06 -3.31 16.63
N ASN A 456 -9.86 -2.08 17.12
CA ASN A 456 -9.03 -1.08 16.44
C ASN A 456 -7.88 -0.61 17.33
N LEU A 457 -6.80 -0.19 16.69
CA LEU A 457 -5.68 0.52 17.31
C LEU A 457 -5.68 1.94 16.82
N GLN A 458 -5.65 2.88 17.73
CA GLN A 458 -5.63 4.30 17.39
C GLN A 458 -4.21 4.72 17.00
N ALA A 459 -4.08 5.45 15.89
CA ALA A 459 -2.82 6.07 15.53
C ALA A 459 -2.36 7.08 16.59
N PRO A 460 -1.07 7.39 16.68
CA PRO A 460 -0.57 8.37 17.64
C PRO A 460 -1.31 9.69 17.55
N VAL A 461 -1.40 10.40 18.66
CA VAL A 461 -2.06 11.70 18.72
C VAL A 461 -1.34 12.71 17.83
N SER A 462 -2.11 13.42 17.01
CA SER A 462 -1.60 14.46 16.13
C SER A 462 -1.29 15.74 16.93
N SER A 463 -0.32 16.50 16.46
CA SER A 463 -0.13 17.89 16.90
C SER A 463 -1.02 18.90 16.15
N ARG A 464 -1.86 18.42 15.22
CA ARG A 464 -2.79 19.27 14.48
C ARG A 464 -3.97 19.70 15.33
N THR A 465 -4.41 20.95 15.14
CA THR A 465 -5.67 21.44 15.72
C THR A 465 -6.75 21.33 14.64
N VAL A 466 -7.81 20.56 14.88
CA VAL A 466 -8.95 20.48 13.96
C VAL A 466 -9.85 21.69 14.19
N VAL A 467 -10.20 22.37 13.10
CA VAL A 467 -11.16 23.49 13.13
C VAL A 467 -12.54 22.91 13.51
N GLY A 468 -13.05 23.27 14.69
CA GLY A 468 -14.36 22.82 15.19
C GLY A 468 -14.34 22.02 16.48
N ASN A 469 -13.23 21.40 16.86
CA ASN A 469 -13.06 20.71 18.14
C ASN A 469 -11.93 21.36 18.95
N ALA A 470 -12.17 22.56 19.45
CA ALA A 470 -11.21 23.27 20.28
C ALA A 470 -10.88 22.44 21.53
N GLY A 471 -9.67 21.91 21.61
CA GLY A 471 -9.12 21.26 22.79
C GLY A 471 -8.80 19.76 22.66
N GLN A 472 -9.09 19.11 21.54
CA GLN A 472 -8.66 17.73 21.29
C GLN A 472 -7.79 17.68 20.03
N ASN A 473 -6.60 17.13 20.16
CA ASN A 473 -5.77 16.79 19.02
C ASN A 473 -6.32 15.47 18.42
N PRO A 474 -6.66 15.45 17.11
CA PRO A 474 -7.10 14.21 16.47
C PRO A 474 -5.95 13.20 16.40
N PRO A 475 -6.20 11.92 16.17
CA PRO A 475 -5.14 10.98 15.83
C PRO A 475 -4.47 11.38 14.51
N GLN A 476 -3.26 10.87 14.28
CA GLN A 476 -2.60 10.95 12.99
C GLN A 476 -3.36 10.11 11.95
N ASN A 477 -3.12 10.36 10.67
CA ASN A 477 -3.80 9.66 9.58
C ASN A 477 -2.96 8.47 9.10
N PRO A 478 -3.37 7.21 9.31
CA PRO A 478 -2.72 6.06 8.69
C PRO A 478 -2.87 6.13 7.17
N VAL A 479 -1.77 6.42 6.48
CA VAL A 479 -1.74 6.61 5.01
C VAL A 479 -1.18 5.43 4.26
N PHE A 480 -0.48 4.53 4.95
CA PHE A 480 0.08 3.33 4.36
C PHE A 480 0.18 2.20 5.38
N LEU A 481 -0.15 0.99 4.96
CA LEU A 481 0.07 -0.24 5.73
C LEU A 481 1.06 -1.15 5.00
N LEU A 482 1.93 -1.77 5.76
CA LEU A 482 2.90 -2.72 5.27
C LEU A 482 2.98 -3.91 6.22
N ALA A 483 2.88 -5.14 5.68
CA ALA A 483 3.28 -6.31 6.45
C ALA A 483 4.79 -6.21 6.72
N GLY A 484 5.14 -6.17 7.98
CA GLY A 484 6.52 -6.01 8.42
C GLY A 484 7.21 -7.35 8.66
N PRO A 485 8.49 -7.31 9.00
CA PRO A 485 9.27 -8.49 9.33
C PRO A 485 8.82 -9.20 10.61
#